data_dc3c3ac7a06bb6ee04b8c0c497b332bd
#
_entry.id   dc3c3ac7a06bb6ee04b8c0c497b332bd
#
_cell.length_a   1.000
_cell.length_b   1.000
_cell.length_c   1.000
_cell.angle_alpha   90.00
_cell.angle_beta   90.00
_cell.angle_gamma   90.00
#
_symmetry.space_group_name_H-M   'P 1'
#
loop_
_entity.id
_entity.type
_entity.pdbx_description
1 polymer ?
#
loop_
_entity_poly.entity_id
_entity_poly.type
_entity_poly.pdbx_seq_one_letter_code
_entity_poly.pdbx_strand_id
1 'polypeptide(L)'
;KSDECDKRRDRRKESFMKQAIATVKKTKEIQEKYKVFTKKSFGQNFIIEPGVVEKIANAAIQSRDELVFEIGPGIGALTQFLCEKSNQVVAFEIDERLPVVLENEIGFDHLQIVLEDILKVDIDEKIREFRKPGQKVVFASNLPYYITTPILFKLFEANEEIERITVMMQKEVGERFLAHENDKEYNALSVITQY
;
A
#
# COMPACT_ATOMS: atom_id res chain seq x y z
N LYS A 1 0.29 29.89 -21.62
CA LYS A 1 1.32 28.88 -21.21
C LYS A 1 0.82 28.00 -20.04
N SER A 2 0.03 28.52 -19.05
CA SER A 2 -0.54 27.74 -17.97
C SER A 2 -1.57 26.71 -18.47
N ASP A 3 -2.46 27.12 -19.35
CA ASP A 3 -3.57 26.32 -19.87
C ASP A 3 -3.11 25.09 -20.71
N GLU A 4 -1.99 25.20 -21.37
CA GLU A 4 -1.40 24.13 -22.17
C GLU A 4 -0.63 23.10 -21.31
N CYS A 5 -0.06 23.58 -20.21
CA CYS A 5 0.58 22.73 -19.19
C CYS A 5 -0.46 21.90 -18.45
N ASP A 6 -1.59 22.50 -18.05
CA ASP A 6 -2.68 21.81 -17.38
C ASP A 6 -3.33 20.75 -18.29
N LYS A 7 -3.57 21.08 -19.56
CA LYS A 7 -4.11 20.10 -20.54
C LYS A 7 -3.17 18.92 -20.82
N ARG A 8 -1.84 19.14 -20.76
CA ARG A 8 -0.86 18.05 -20.89
C ARG A 8 -0.85 17.17 -19.65
N ARG A 9 -0.96 17.78 -18.47
CA ARG A 9 -1.03 17.07 -17.18
C ARG A 9 -2.27 16.22 -17.09
N ASP A 10 -3.44 16.74 -17.48
CA ASP A 10 -4.70 16.02 -17.50
C ASP A 10 -4.68 14.83 -18.48
N ARG A 11 -4.14 15.03 -19.70
CA ARG A 11 -4.01 13.93 -20.68
C ARG A 11 -3.04 12.85 -20.20
N ARG A 12 -1.95 13.21 -19.50
CA ARG A 12 -1.00 12.25 -18.94
C ARG A 12 -1.64 11.46 -17.81
N LYS A 13 -2.40 12.11 -16.93
CA LYS A 13 -3.16 11.49 -15.87
C LYS A 13 -4.21 10.54 -16.44
N GLU A 14 -4.96 10.97 -17.45
CA GLU A 14 -5.98 10.13 -18.10
C GLU A 14 -5.38 8.90 -18.78
N SER A 15 -4.23 9.06 -19.46
CA SER A 15 -3.51 7.94 -20.08
C SER A 15 -2.98 6.96 -19.04
N PHE A 16 -2.42 7.45 -17.94
CA PHE A 16 -1.95 6.64 -16.82
C PHE A 16 -3.10 5.85 -16.19
N MET A 17 -4.23 6.50 -15.91
CA MET A 17 -5.42 5.85 -15.35
C MET A 17 -5.99 4.75 -16.26
N LYS A 18 -5.92 4.92 -17.59
CA LYS A 18 -6.34 3.88 -18.55
C LYS A 18 -5.40 2.67 -18.58
N GLN A 19 -4.13 2.85 -18.21
CA GLN A 19 -3.12 1.80 -18.14
C GLN A 19 -2.92 1.26 -16.72
N ALA A 20 -3.68 1.78 -15.74
CA ALA A 20 -3.55 1.38 -14.36
C ALA A 20 -3.80 -0.12 -14.17
N ILE A 21 -2.94 -0.75 -13.36
CA ILE A 21 -3.06 -2.15 -12.96
C ILE A 21 -4.41 -2.38 -12.26
N ALA A 22 -4.87 -1.41 -11.50
CA ALA A 22 -6.15 -1.41 -10.79
C ALA A 22 -7.38 -1.32 -11.74
N THR A 23 -7.34 -1.91 -12.92
CA THR A 23 -8.48 -2.03 -13.82
C THR A 23 -8.82 -3.49 -14.06
N VAL A 24 -10.09 -3.81 -14.27
CA VAL A 24 -10.54 -5.18 -14.57
C VAL A 24 -9.74 -5.79 -15.72
N LYS A 25 -9.53 -5.02 -16.80
CA LYS A 25 -8.83 -5.47 -18.00
C LYS A 25 -7.37 -5.79 -17.67
N LYS A 26 -6.63 -4.85 -17.10
CA LYS A 26 -5.19 -5.00 -16.83
C LYS A 26 -4.93 -6.08 -15.78
N THR A 27 -5.76 -6.15 -14.74
CA THR A 27 -5.70 -7.21 -13.73
C THR A 27 -5.82 -8.59 -14.38
N LYS A 28 -6.79 -8.79 -15.27
CA LYS A 28 -6.97 -10.06 -15.98
C LYS A 28 -5.78 -10.39 -16.89
N GLU A 29 -5.29 -9.42 -17.66
CA GLU A 29 -4.10 -9.58 -18.50
C GLU A 29 -2.89 -10.06 -17.69
N ILE A 30 -2.62 -9.44 -16.53
CA ILE A 30 -1.53 -9.83 -15.63
C ILE A 30 -1.75 -11.24 -15.07
N GLN A 31 -2.97 -11.53 -14.60
CA GLN A 31 -3.31 -12.86 -14.08
C GLN A 31 -3.08 -13.97 -15.10
N GLU A 32 -3.49 -13.75 -16.35
CA GLU A 32 -3.32 -14.71 -17.46
C GLU A 32 -1.84 -14.83 -17.86
N LYS A 33 -1.14 -13.70 -18.03
CA LYS A 33 0.27 -13.65 -18.44
C LYS A 33 1.20 -14.38 -17.48
N TYR A 34 1.03 -14.13 -16.17
CA TYR A 34 1.92 -14.69 -15.15
C TYR A 34 1.32 -15.90 -14.42
N LYS A 35 0.09 -16.30 -14.75
CA LYS A 35 -0.67 -17.37 -14.09
C LYS A 35 -0.79 -17.17 -12.57
N VAL A 36 -0.91 -15.91 -12.15
CA VAL A 36 -1.05 -15.50 -10.75
C VAL A 36 -2.51 -15.18 -10.46
N PHE A 37 -3.22 -16.17 -9.96
CA PHE A 37 -4.59 -16.01 -9.49
C PHE A 37 -4.61 -15.78 -7.98
N THR A 38 -5.66 -15.11 -7.49
CA THR A 38 -5.83 -14.88 -6.06
C THR A 38 -5.81 -16.19 -5.28
N LYS A 39 -4.95 -16.27 -4.28
CA LYS A 39 -4.94 -17.39 -3.33
C LYS A 39 -5.80 -17.04 -2.13
N LYS A 40 -6.85 -17.83 -1.88
CA LYS A 40 -7.69 -17.67 -0.67
C LYS A 40 -6.86 -17.78 0.63
N SER A 41 -5.82 -18.62 0.62
CA SER A 41 -4.90 -18.77 1.75
C SER A 41 -4.14 -17.51 2.14
N PHE A 42 -3.97 -16.57 1.20
CA PHE A 42 -3.31 -15.28 1.43
C PHE A 42 -4.33 -14.13 1.54
N GLY A 43 -5.63 -14.40 1.51
CA GLY A 43 -6.68 -13.37 1.57
C GLY A 43 -6.57 -12.32 0.47
N GLN A 44 -5.94 -12.66 -0.67
CA GLN A 44 -5.67 -11.74 -1.76
C GLN A 44 -6.96 -11.27 -2.44
N ASN A 45 -7.20 -9.96 -2.42
CA ASN A 45 -8.24 -9.31 -3.19
C ASN A 45 -7.58 -8.17 -3.98
N PHE A 46 -7.49 -8.32 -5.30
CA PHE A 46 -6.91 -7.27 -6.14
C PHE A 46 -7.92 -6.14 -6.33
N ILE A 47 -7.48 -4.92 -6.05
CA ILE A 47 -8.29 -3.72 -6.31
C ILE A 47 -8.34 -3.50 -7.82
N ILE A 48 -9.55 -3.34 -8.33
CA ILE A 48 -9.84 -3.13 -9.77
C ILE A 48 -10.44 -1.75 -10.05
N GLU A 49 -10.32 -0.82 -9.10
CA GLU A 49 -10.87 0.53 -9.18
C GLU A 49 -9.74 1.55 -8.97
N PRO A 50 -9.24 2.18 -10.07
CA PRO A 50 -8.13 3.12 -10.00
C PRO A 50 -8.36 4.30 -9.07
N GLY A 51 -9.61 4.80 -9.00
CA GLY A 51 -9.96 5.92 -8.14
C GLY A 51 -9.81 5.62 -6.65
N VAL A 52 -9.96 4.35 -6.25
CA VAL A 52 -9.76 3.92 -4.87
C VAL A 52 -8.27 3.92 -4.53
N VAL A 53 -7.43 3.29 -5.36
CA VAL A 53 -5.97 3.25 -5.11
C VAL A 53 -5.35 4.65 -5.17
N GLU A 54 -5.84 5.53 -6.04
CA GLU A 54 -5.40 6.92 -6.10
C GLU A 54 -5.69 7.66 -4.79
N LYS A 55 -6.87 7.45 -4.21
CA LYS A 55 -7.24 8.05 -2.91
C LYS A 55 -6.33 7.55 -1.78
N ILE A 56 -6.04 6.24 -1.74
CA ILE A 56 -5.12 5.66 -0.74
C ILE A 56 -3.74 6.29 -0.88
N ALA A 57 -3.18 6.32 -2.09
CA ALA A 57 -1.86 6.89 -2.34
C ALA A 57 -1.79 8.40 -2.03
N ASN A 58 -2.86 9.17 -2.32
CA ASN A 58 -2.97 10.59 -1.97
C ASN A 58 -3.04 10.82 -0.46
N ALA A 59 -3.72 9.96 0.28
CA ALA A 59 -3.79 10.03 1.73
C ALA A 59 -2.46 9.65 2.40
N ALA A 60 -1.76 8.67 1.82
CA ALA A 60 -0.51 8.15 2.36
C ALA A 60 0.68 9.11 2.14
N ILE A 61 0.80 9.71 0.96
CA ILE A 61 2.00 10.45 0.55
C ILE A 61 1.71 11.94 0.47
N GLN A 62 2.43 12.73 1.27
CA GLN A 62 2.37 14.19 1.28
C GLN A 62 3.58 14.83 0.61
N SER A 63 4.72 14.14 0.55
CA SER A 63 5.93 14.57 -0.13
C SER A 63 6.55 13.43 -0.94
N ARG A 64 7.14 13.75 -2.08
CA ARG A 64 7.88 12.77 -2.88
C ARG A 64 9.11 12.19 -2.19
N ASP A 65 9.62 12.87 -1.17
CA ASP A 65 10.84 12.49 -0.46
C ASP A 65 10.54 11.54 0.72
N GLU A 66 9.28 11.23 1.00
CA GLU A 66 8.90 10.24 2.03
C GLU A 66 9.33 8.83 1.60
N LEU A 67 9.85 8.06 2.56
CA LEU A 67 10.02 6.62 2.41
C LEU A 67 8.66 5.94 2.60
N VAL A 68 8.21 5.25 1.57
CA VAL A 68 6.93 4.54 1.59
C VAL A 68 7.16 3.05 1.74
N PHE A 69 6.60 2.47 2.78
CA PHE A 69 6.49 1.02 2.94
C PHE A 69 5.10 0.56 2.52
N GLU A 70 5.04 -0.44 1.65
CA GLU A 70 3.81 -1.12 1.26
C GLU A 70 3.81 -2.56 1.79
N ILE A 71 2.72 -3.00 2.38
CA ILE A 71 2.56 -4.38 2.86
C ILE A 71 1.55 -5.10 1.96
N GLY A 72 2.00 -6.18 1.32
CA GLY A 72 1.19 -6.99 0.42
C GLY A 72 0.83 -6.26 -0.89
N PRO A 73 1.82 -5.90 -1.72
CA PRO A 73 1.59 -5.18 -2.99
C PRO A 73 0.71 -5.98 -3.97
N GLY A 74 0.66 -7.30 -3.83
CA GLY A 74 -0.04 -8.17 -4.75
C GLY A 74 0.50 -8.01 -6.17
N ILE A 75 -0.37 -7.79 -7.15
CA ILE A 75 0.04 -7.56 -8.55
C ILE A 75 0.46 -6.11 -8.82
N GLY A 76 0.52 -5.25 -7.80
CA GLY A 76 1.03 -3.88 -7.90
C GLY A 76 -0.02 -2.79 -8.15
N ALA A 77 -1.29 -3.06 -7.89
CA ALA A 77 -2.37 -2.09 -8.11
C ALA A 77 -2.16 -0.78 -7.35
N LEU A 78 -1.81 -0.85 -6.05
CA LEU A 78 -1.48 0.32 -5.24
C LEU A 78 -0.03 0.75 -5.47
N THR A 79 0.91 -0.20 -5.58
CA THR A 79 2.34 0.04 -5.79
C THR A 79 2.61 1.01 -6.93
N GLN A 80 1.91 0.85 -8.06
CA GLN A 80 2.04 1.71 -9.22
C GLN A 80 1.79 3.19 -8.87
N PHE A 81 0.74 3.48 -8.09
CA PHE A 81 0.40 4.85 -7.67
C PHE A 81 1.35 5.38 -6.60
N LEU A 82 1.85 4.52 -5.72
CA LEU A 82 2.85 4.90 -4.73
C LEU A 82 4.16 5.30 -5.41
N CYS A 83 4.63 4.53 -6.39
CA CYS A 83 5.82 4.84 -7.18
C CYS A 83 5.69 6.13 -8.01
N GLU A 84 4.50 6.44 -8.53
CA GLU A 84 4.25 7.72 -9.21
C GLU A 84 4.40 8.93 -8.28
N LYS A 85 4.16 8.76 -6.98
CA LYS A 85 4.06 9.84 -6.00
C LYS A 85 5.27 9.97 -5.08
N SER A 86 6.03 8.91 -4.86
CA SER A 86 7.24 8.89 -4.03
C SER A 86 8.48 8.55 -4.86
N ASN A 87 9.63 8.97 -4.37
CA ASN A 87 10.94 8.65 -4.94
C ASN A 87 11.57 7.40 -4.29
N GLN A 88 10.91 6.79 -3.31
CA GLN A 88 11.39 5.57 -2.65
C GLN A 88 10.20 4.76 -2.11
N VAL A 89 10.03 3.56 -2.64
CA VAL A 89 8.99 2.61 -2.24
C VAL A 89 9.64 1.27 -1.92
N VAL A 90 9.31 0.70 -0.76
CA VAL A 90 9.74 -0.62 -0.32
C VAL A 90 8.49 -1.47 -0.09
N ALA A 91 8.34 -2.56 -0.82
CA ALA A 91 7.16 -3.42 -0.76
C ALA A 91 7.51 -4.77 -0.13
N PHE A 92 6.82 -5.14 0.95
CA PHE A 92 6.94 -6.44 1.60
C PHE A 92 5.93 -7.42 1.00
N GLU A 93 6.42 -8.51 0.43
CA GLU A 93 5.60 -9.54 -0.19
C GLU A 93 6.00 -10.92 0.32
N ILE A 94 5.04 -11.82 0.50
CA ILE A 94 5.27 -13.21 0.94
C ILE A 94 5.13 -14.22 -0.19
N ASP A 95 4.43 -13.87 -1.25
CA ASP A 95 4.21 -14.74 -2.40
C ASP A 95 5.37 -14.64 -3.39
N GLU A 96 6.24 -15.65 -3.41
CA GLU A 96 7.44 -15.74 -4.28
C GLU A 96 7.16 -15.56 -5.79
N ARG A 97 5.90 -15.67 -6.22
CA ARG A 97 5.51 -15.49 -7.63
C ARG A 97 5.37 -14.02 -8.02
N LEU A 98 5.17 -13.12 -7.05
CA LEU A 98 4.80 -11.73 -7.31
C LEU A 98 5.98 -10.78 -7.57
N PRO A 99 7.20 -10.98 -7.05
CA PRO A 99 8.31 -10.09 -7.36
C PRO A 99 8.53 -9.90 -8.86
N VAL A 100 8.56 -10.97 -9.64
CA VAL A 100 8.73 -10.90 -11.10
C VAL A 100 7.59 -10.15 -11.80
N VAL A 101 6.37 -10.20 -11.26
CA VAL A 101 5.22 -9.45 -11.78
C VAL A 101 5.42 -7.97 -11.52
N LEU A 102 5.77 -7.61 -10.29
CA LEU A 102 6.00 -6.23 -9.86
C LEU A 102 7.14 -5.57 -10.65
N GLU A 103 8.26 -6.24 -10.79
CA GLU A 103 9.41 -5.76 -11.57
C GLU A 103 9.04 -5.48 -13.04
N ASN A 104 8.29 -6.38 -13.68
CA ASN A 104 7.95 -6.24 -15.10
C ASN A 104 6.78 -5.28 -15.37
N GLU A 105 5.81 -5.19 -14.48
CA GLU A 105 4.58 -4.41 -14.72
C GLU A 105 4.64 -3.00 -14.12
N ILE A 106 5.45 -2.78 -13.08
CA ILE A 106 5.61 -1.48 -12.42
C ILE A 106 6.74 -0.66 -13.06
N GLY A 107 7.93 -1.23 -13.23
CA GLY A 107 9.04 -0.65 -13.99
C GLY A 107 9.62 0.66 -13.43
N PHE A 108 9.59 0.87 -12.12
CA PHE A 108 10.24 2.01 -11.45
C PHE A 108 11.51 1.55 -10.73
N ASP A 109 12.64 2.19 -11.01
CA ASP A 109 13.96 1.86 -10.43
C ASP A 109 14.03 2.11 -8.90
N HIS A 110 13.13 2.92 -8.37
CA HIS A 110 13.05 3.25 -6.94
C HIS A 110 12.07 2.38 -6.14
N LEU A 111 11.52 1.34 -6.76
CA LEU A 111 10.78 0.27 -6.09
C LEU A 111 11.75 -0.83 -5.65
N GLN A 112 11.73 -1.15 -4.36
CA GLN A 112 12.44 -2.30 -3.80
C GLN A 112 11.43 -3.31 -3.26
N ILE A 113 11.63 -4.59 -3.59
CA ILE A 113 10.75 -5.67 -3.15
C ILE A 113 11.50 -6.52 -2.13
N VAL A 114 10.92 -6.65 -0.95
CA VAL A 114 11.44 -7.46 0.15
C VAL A 114 10.56 -8.69 0.29
N LEU A 115 11.10 -9.85 -0.07
CA LEU A 115 10.37 -11.13 -0.01
C LEU A 115 10.43 -11.69 1.42
N GLU A 116 9.68 -11.10 2.31
CA GLU A 116 9.63 -11.47 3.73
C GLU A 116 8.19 -11.38 4.27
N ASP A 117 7.90 -12.22 5.28
CA ASP A 117 6.65 -12.13 6.03
C ASP A 117 6.69 -10.94 6.99
N ILE A 118 5.87 -9.94 6.75
CA ILE A 118 5.82 -8.71 7.57
C ILE A 118 5.62 -9.00 9.07
N LEU A 119 4.94 -10.07 9.42
CA LEU A 119 4.75 -10.45 10.83
C LEU A 119 6.03 -10.95 11.51
N LYS A 120 7.04 -11.35 10.72
CA LYS A 120 8.36 -11.82 11.20
C LYS A 120 9.46 -10.76 11.08
N VAL A 121 9.23 -9.72 10.29
CA VAL A 121 10.20 -8.63 10.06
C VAL A 121 10.35 -7.79 11.33
N ASP A 122 11.55 -7.39 11.66
CA ASP A 122 11.81 -6.29 12.60
C ASP A 122 11.57 -4.95 11.88
N ILE A 123 10.46 -4.28 12.22
CA ILE A 123 10.06 -3.02 11.58
C ILE A 123 11.09 -1.91 11.82
N ASP A 124 11.62 -1.82 13.03
CA ASP A 124 12.62 -0.81 13.41
C ASP A 124 13.92 -1.02 12.63
N GLU A 125 14.35 -2.28 12.45
CA GLU A 125 15.51 -2.61 11.63
C GLU A 125 15.31 -2.20 10.18
N LYS A 126 14.14 -2.53 9.59
CA LYS A 126 13.83 -2.17 8.20
C LYS A 126 13.70 -0.67 8.00
N ILE A 127 13.14 0.05 8.95
CA ILE A 127 13.10 1.51 8.88
C ILE A 127 14.53 2.06 8.87
N ARG A 128 15.41 1.60 9.75
CA ARG A 128 16.83 2.04 9.79
C ARG A 128 17.59 1.67 8.52
N GLU A 129 17.31 0.50 7.94
CA GLU A 129 17.95 0.02 6.71
C GLU A 129 17.67 0.93 5.51
N PHE A 130 16.42 1.36 5.36
CA PHE A 130 15.95 2.06 4.15
C PHE A 130 15.84 3.57 4.30
N ARG A 131 15.67 4.10 5.52
CA ARG A 131 15.46 5.52 5.78
C ARG A 131 16.71 6.35 5.62
N LYS A 132 16.64 7.41 4.82
CA LYS A 132 17.68 8.43 4.73
C LYS A 132 17.57 9.44 5.87
N PRO A 133 18.67 10.14 6.25
CA PRO A 133 18.62 11.15 7.29
C PRO A 133 17.52 12.20 7.07
N GLY A 134 16.67 12.41 8.07
CA GLY A 134 15.57 13.37 8.04
C GLY A 134 14.35 12.96 7.18
N GLN A 135 14.37 11.77 6.60
CA GLN A 135 13.27 11.26 5.78
C GLN A 135 12.11 10.78 6.66
N LYS A 136 10.90 11.24 6.34
CA LYS A 136 9.67 10.75 6.96
C LYS A 136 9.32 9.38 6.43
N VAL A 137 8.80 8.52 7.31
CA VAL A 137 8.42 7.15 7.01
C VAL A 137 6.89 7.03 7.03
N VAL A 138 6.33 6.47 5.97
CA VAL A 138 4.90 6.24 5.86
C VAL A 138 4.61 4.81 5.41
N PHE A 139 3.51 4.24 5.92
CA PHE A 139 3.00 2.95 5.48
C PHE A 139 1.72 3.13 4.68
N ALA A 140 1.61 2.42 3.56
CA ALA A 140 0.41 2.40 2.72
C ALA A 140 0.10 0.97 2.30
N SER A 141 -1.12 0.47 2.53
CA SER A 141 -1.43 -0.92 2.23
C SER A 141 -2.91 -1.16 1.96
N ASN A 142 -3.17 -2.14 1.10
CA ASN A 142 -4.45 -2.82 1.03
C ASN A 142 -4.31 -4.17 1.75
N LEU A 143 -4.59 -4.19 3.06
CA LEU A 143 -4.28 -5.34 3.90
C LEU A 143 -5.25 -6.51 3.68
N PRO A 144 -4.73 -7.76 3.66
CA PRO A 144 -5.55 -8.96 3.75
C PRO A 144 -6.34 -8.99 5.06
N TYR A 145 -7.62 -9.32 4.98
CA TYR A 145 -8.58 -9.17 6.09
C TYR A 145 -8.18 -9.90 7.38
N TYR A 146 -7.63 -11.12 7.25
CA TYR A 146 -7.32 -11.99 8.39
C TYR A 146 -6.06 -11.57 9.17
N ILE A 147 -5.20 -10.72 8.59
CA ILE A 147 -3.94 -10.28 9.23
C ILE A 147 -3.88 -8.77 9.47
N THR A 148 -4.94 -8.03 9.16
CA THR A 148 -5.00 -6.57 9.34
C THR A 148 -4.66 -6.16 10.77
N THR A 149 -5.34 -6.74 11.74
CA THR A 149 -5.16 -6.43 13.17
C THR A 149 -3.72 -6.69 13.65
N PRO A 150 -3.15 -7.90 13.50
CA PRO A 150 -1.77 -8.14 13.95
C PRO A 150 -0.73 -7.27 13.24
N ILE A 151 -0.93 -6.91 11.96
CA ILE A 151 -0.04 -5.98 11.26
C ILE A 151 -0.10 -4.59 11.89
N LEU A 152 -1.30 -4.06 12.14
CA LEU A 152 -1.44 -2.72 12.73
C LEU A 152 -0.83 -2.66 14.14
N PHE A 153 -1.05 -3.67 14.98
CA PHE A 153 -0.40 -3.75 16.28
C PHE A 153 1.12 -3.70 16.16
N LYS A 154 1.67 -4.49 15.25
CA LYS A 154 3.11 -4.51 15.01
C LYS A 154 3.66 -3.15 14.58
N LEU A 155 2.92 -2.39 13.77
CA LEU A 155 3.32 -1.03 13.38
C LEU A 155 3.20 -0.03 14.52
N PHE A 156 2.19 -0.17 15.40
CA PHE A 156 2.03 0.69 16.59
C PHE A 156 3.08 0.42 17.67
N GLU A 157 3.61 -0.80 17.74
CA GLU A 157 4.67 -1.19 18.68
C GLU A 157 6.07 -0.80 18.22
N ALA A 158 6.24 -0.28 16.99
CA ALA A 158 7.52 0.16 16.48
C ALA A 158 8.08 1.33 17.31
N ASN A 159 9.38 1.29 17.59
CA ASN A 159 10.08 2.36 18.30
C ASN A 159 10.56 3.47 17.36
N GLU A 160 10.82 3.15 16.10
CA GLU A 160 11.14 4.14 15.07
C GLU A 160 9.90 4.95 14.69
N GLU A 161 10.12 6.23 14.40
CA GLU A 161 9.03 7.15 14.07
C GLU A 161 8.37 6.80 12.73
N ILE A 162 7.09 6.48 12.78
CA ILE A 162 6.21 6.32 11.63
C ILE A 162 5.29 7.54 11.55
N GLU A 163 5.48 8.38 10.54
CA GLU A 163 4.71 9.62 10.36
C GLU A 163 3.22 9.35 10.07
N ARG A 164 2.93 8.31 9.28
CA ARG A 164 1.55 7.95 8.86
C ARG A 164 1.41 6.49 8.49
N ILE A 165 0.25 5.94 8.83
CA ILE A 165 -0.20 4.62 8.41
C ILE A 165 -1.53 4.79 7.69
N THR A 166 -1.58 4.47 6.39
CA THR A 166 -2.78 4.55 5.56
C THR A 166 -3.12 3.16 5.05
N VAL A 167 -4.23 2.62 5.49
CA VAL A 167 -4.63 1.26 5.13
C VAL A 167 -6.06 1.19 4.63
N MET A 168 -6.29 0.37 3.64
CA MET A 168 -7.62 -0.08 3.28
C MET A 168 -7.93 -1.39 4.00
N MET A 169 -9.06 -1.42 4.68
CA MET A 169 -9.52 -2.59 5.43
C MET A 169 -11.04 -2.76 5.30
N GLN A 170 -11.57 -3.86 5.80
CA GLN A 170 -13.03 -4.04 5.88
C GLN A 170 -13.66 -2.98 6.78
N LYS A 171 -14.87 -2.56 6.41
CA LYS A 171 -15.63 -1.55 7.14
C LYS A 171 -15.83 -1.91 8.62
N GLU A 172 -16.19 -3.18 8.88
CA GLU A 172 -16.41 -3.69 10.23
C GLU A 172 -15.15 -3.66 11.10
N VAL A 173 -13.98 -3.82 10.50
CA VAL A 173 -12.69 -3.68 11.21
C VAL A 173 -12.42 -2.21 11.48
N GLY A 174 -12.63 -1.32 10.49
CA GLY A 174 -12.47 0.12 10.64
C GLY A 174 -13.40 0.70 11.70
N GLU A 175 -14.65 0.27 11.77
CA GLU A 175 -15.61 0.69 12.79
C GLU A 175 -15.15 0.37 14.21
N ARG A 176 -14.47 -0.78 14.40
CA ARG A 176 -13.88 -1.14 15.71
C ARG A 176 -12.70 -0.25 16.11
N PHE A 177 -11.92 0.23 15.15
CA PHE A 177 -10.84 1.20 15.43
C PHE A 177 -11.37 2.58 15.80
N LEU A 178 -12.50 2.99 15.22
CA LEU A 178 -13.08 4.32 15.38
C LEU A 178 -14.12 4.40 16.51
N ALA A 179 -14.51 3.28 17.11
CA ALA A 179 -15.56 3.24 18.12
C ALA A 179 -15.13 3.98 19.40
N HIS A 180 -16.05 4.74 19.96
CA HIS A 180 -15.90 5.43 21.25
C HIS A 180 -16.57 4.66 22.39
N GLU A 181 -16.28 5.03 23.62
CA GLU A 181 -16.97 4.52 24.80
C GLU A 181 -18.51 4.58 24.61
N ASN A 182 -19.17 3.48 24.91
CA ASN A 182 -20.61 3.24 24.71
C ASN A 182 -21.05 2.86 23.28
N ASP A 183 -20.17 2.82 22.30
CA ASP A 183 -20.48 2.24 21.00
C ASP A 183 -20.48 0.71 21.10
N LYS A 184 -21.37 0.04 20.34
CA LYS A 184 -21.48 -1.42 20.34
C LYS A 184 -20.20 -2.11 19.87
N GLU A 185 -19.45 -1.46 19.00
CA GLU A 185 -18.21 -1.91 18.39
C GLU A 185 -16.97 -1.63 19.26
N TYR A 186 -17.12 -0.91 20.38
CA TYR A 186 -16.01 -0.55 21.28
C TYR A 186 -15.37 -1.79 21.91
N ASN A 187 -14.06 -1.88 21.77
CA ASN A 187 -13.26 -3.03 22.22
C ASN A 187 -11.78 -2.64 22.38
N ALA A 188 -10.90 -3.62 22.60
CA ALA A 188 -9.47 -3.39 22.80
C ALA A 188 -8.80 -2.63 21.63
N LEU A 189 -9.25 -2.81 20.38
CA LEU A 189 -8.72 -2.09 19.22
C LEU A 189 -9.03 -0.59 19.33
N SER A 190 -10.24 -0.24 19.75
CA SER A 190 -10.65 1.16 19.95
C SER A 190 -9.79 1.86 21.00
N VAL A 191 -9.47 1.16 22.09
CA VAL A 191 -8.61 1.68 23.17
C VAL A 191 -7.21 1.99 22.65
N ILE A 192 -6.59 1.04 21.96
CA ILE A 192 -5.18 1.16 21.51
C ILE A 192 -4.99 2.28 20.49
N THR A 193 -6.00 2.59 19.69
CA THR A 193 -5.90 3.67 18.69
C THR A 193 -6.19 5.06 19.24
N GLN A 194 -6.70 5.18 20.47
CA GLN A 194 -7.03 6.46 21.10
C GLN A 194 -5.98 6.88 22.15
N TYR A 195 -5.07 6.01 22.54
CA TYR A 195 -4.00 6.23 23.51
C TYR A 195 -2.62 5.92 22.92
#